data_619990ce6a611fde35d3e915d250ee1b
#
_entry.id   619990ce6a611fde35d3e915d250ee1b
#
_cell.length_a   1.000
_cell.length_b   1.000
_cell.length_c   1.000
_cell.angle_alpha   90.00
_cell.angle_beta   90.00
_cell.angle_gamma   90.00
#
_symmetry.space_group_name_H-M   'P 1'
#
loop_
_entity.id
_entity.type
_entity.pdbx_description
1 polymer ?
#
loop_
_entity_poly.entity_id
_entity_poly.type
_entity_poly.pdbx_seq_one_letter_code
_entity_poly.pdbx_strand_id
1 'polypeptide(L)'
;MSVQIHPDDEIAAERYDMLGKEELWYVMDAKPESKIYLGFNRDMTAQEFYDRCKNGTVDEIMNEIHPKAGDSIYVTPGTVHAADGGLLIAEIQESSDMTFRLYDWGREFNPATARKLHLEEAIDLIDY
;
A
#
# COMPACT_ATOMS: atom_id res chain seq x y z
N MET A 1 -4.78 -7.28 3.01
CA MET A 1 -4.68 -5.80 2.77
C MET A 1 -4.51 -5.56 1.28
N SER A 2 -5.19 -4.57 0.72
CA SER A 2 -4.98 -4.15 -0.68
C SER A 2 -3.61 -3.52 -0.85
N VAL A 3 -3.15 -3.42 -2.10
CA VAL A 3 -2.01 -2.58 -2.45
C VAL A 3 -2.49 -1.13 -2.43
N GLN A 4 -1.85 -0.27 -1.66
CA GLN A 4 -2.34 1.06 -1.35
C GLN A 4 -1.24 2.07 -1.10
N ILE A 5 -1.60 3.35 -1.11
CA ILE A 5 -0.78 4.47 -0.64
C ILE A 5 -1.60 5.40 0.24
N HIS A 6 -0.87 6.25 0.96
CA HIS A 6 -1.44 7.38 1.70
C HIS A 6 -0.79 8.67 1.23
N PRO A 7 -1.53 9.79 1.14
CA PRO A 7 -0.96 11.08 0.79
C PRO A 7 -0.22 11.68 1.98
N ASP A 8 0.70 12.61 1.72
CA ASP A 8 1.24 13.48 2.76
C ASP A 8 0.23 14.58 3.15
N ASP A 9 0.56 15.34 4.19
CA ASP A 9 -0.34 16.40 4.70
C ASP A 9 -0.61 17.49 3.68
N GLU A 10 0.40 17.87 2.90
CA GLU A 10 0.27 18.94 1.91
C GLU A 10 -0.72 18.56 0.81
N ILE A 11 -0.56 17.38 0.23
CA ILE A 11 -1.45 16.87 -0.82
C ILE A 11 -2.86 16.63 -0.28
N ALA A 12 -2.98 16.05 0.91
CA ALA A 12 -4.27 15.79 1.53
C ALA A 12 -5.04 17.08 1.81
N ALA A 13 -4.35 18.12 2.31
CA ALA A 13 -4.96 19.43 2.56
C ALA A 13 -5.35 20.11 1.24
N GLU A 14 -4.47 20.10 0.25
CA GLU A 14 -4.69 20.79 -1.02
C GLU A 14 -5.84 20.19 -1.83
N ARG A 15 -5.90 18.86 -1.93
CA ARG A 15 -6.87 18.18 -2.81
C ARG A 15 -8.15 17.74 -2.12
N TYR A 16 -8.10 17.46 -0.83
CA TYR A 16 -9.20 16.79 -0.12
C TYR A 16 -9.63 17.50 1.17
N ASP A 17 -8.96 18.59 1.57
CA ASP A 17 -9.19 19.27 2.84
C ASP A 17 -9.10 18.32 4.05
N MET A 18 -8.09 17.46 4.05
CA MET A 18 -7.83 16.44 5.06
C MET A 18 -6.36 16.42 5.46
N LEU A 19 -6.05 15.63 6.47
CA LEU A 19 -4.66 15.33 6.85
C LEU A 19 -4.17 14.11 6.08
N GLY A 20 -2.87 14.06 5.85
CA GLY A 20 -2.19 12.90 5.30
C GLY A 20 -2.08 11.76 6.30
N LYS A 21 -1.31 10.74 5.95
CA LYS A 21 -1.17 9.57 6.80
C LYS A 21 0.23 8.99 6.72
N GLU A 22 0.89 8.91 7.87
CA GLU A 22 2.11 8.13 8.06
C GLU A 22 1.81 6.98 9.00
N GLU A 23 2.50 5.86 8.83
CA GLU A 23 2.30 4.67 9.66
C GLU A 23 3.62 4.09 10.12
N LEU A 24 3.65 3.63 11.37
CA LEU A 24 4.69 2.75 11.90
C LEU A 24 4.05 1.43 12.26
N TRP A 25 4.55 0.35 11.68
CA TRP A 25 4.09 -1.00 11.95
C TRP A 25 5.09 -1.73 12.84
N TYR A 26 4.62 -2.24 13.96
CA TYR A 26 5.39 -3.15 14.80
C TYR A 26 4.86 -4.57 14.61
N VAL A 27 5.72 -5.48 14.15
CA VAL A 27 5.35 -6.87 13.91
C VAL A 27 5.39 -7.63 15.23
N MET A 28 4.22 -8.01 15.73
CA MET A 28 4.09 -8.76 16.99
C MET A 28 4.27 -10.25 16.78
N ASP A 29 3.79 -10.77 15.63
CA ASP A 29 3.95 -12.16 15.23
C ASP A 29 3.89 -12.29 13.72
N ALA A 30 4.62 -13.26 13.17
CA ALA A 30 4.65 -13.50 11.73
C ALA A 30 4.86 -14.99 11.48
N LYS A 31 4.10 -15.53 10.52
CA LYS A 31 4.37 -16.89 10.01
C LYS A 31 5.55 -16.86 9.04
N PRO A 32 6.27 -17.97 8.85
CA PRO A 32 7.43 -18.01 7.95
C PRO A 32 7.12 -17.58 6.51
N GLU A 33 5.91 -17.84 6.02
CA GLU A 33 5.47 -17.49 4.67
C GLU A 33 4.90 -16.08 4.54
N SER A 34 4.74 -15.36 5.63
CA SER A 34 4.15 -14.02 5.63
C SER A 34 5.05 -13.02 4.92
N LYS A 35 4.42 -12.09 4.21
CA LYS A 35 5.11 -11.06 3.43
C LYS A 35 4.54 -9.68 3.70
N ILE A 36 5.43 -8.69 3.65
CA ILE A 36 5.07 -7.28 3.55
C ILE A 36 5.65 -6.78 2.22
N TYR A 37 4.84 -6.07 1.46
CA TYR A 37 5.27 -5.39 0.25
C TYR A 37 5.47 -3.92 0.57
N LEU A 38 6.65 -3.38 0.27
CA LEU A 38 7.00 -2.00 0.59
C LEU A 38 7.88 -1.41 -0.52
N GLY A 39 7.30 -0.50 -1.29
CA GLY A 39 7.97 0.12 -2.42
C GLY A 39 8.22 -0.86 -3.56
N PHE A 40 9.01 -0.41 -4.52
CA PHE A 40 9.31 -1.16 -5.73
C PHE A 40 10.68 -1.85 -5.65
N ASN A 41 10.83 -2.97 -6.36
CA ASN A 41 12.09 -3.71 -6.43
C ASN A 41 13.01 -3.22 -7.57
N ARG A 42 12.59 -2.21 -8.32
CA ARG A 42 13.35 -1.60 -9.42
C ARG A 42 12.79 -0.20 -9.71
N ASP A 43 13.46 0.54 -10.59
CA ASP A 43 12.93 1.80 -11.10
C ASP A 43 11.59 1.57 -11.78
N MET A 44 10.65 2.47 -11.53
CA MET A 44 9.27 2.32 -11.96
C MET A 44 8.78 3.61 -12.61
N THR A 45 7.95 3.47 -13.65
CA THR A 45 7.22 4.59 -14.24
C THR A 45 5.74 4.48 -13.90
N ALA A 46 5.03 5.61 -13.93
CA ALA A 46 3.59 5.64 -13.70
C ALA A 46 2.85 4.73 -14.70
N GLN A 47 3.25 4.74 -15.96
CA GLN A 47 2.63 3.92 -16.99
C GLN A 47 2.83 2.42 -16.71
N GLU A 48 4.05 2.00 -16.37
CA GLU A 48 4.32 0.60 -16.06
C GLU A 48 3.52 0.14 -14.84
N PHE A 49 3.48 0.94 -13.78
CA PHE A 49 2.71 0.61 -12.58
C PHE A 49 1.21 0.49 -12.90
N TYR A 50 0.66 1.44 -13.66
CA TYR A 50 -0.74 1.40 -14.10
C TYR A 50 -1.04 0.09 -14.84
N ASP A 51 -0.21 -0.29 -15.81
CA ASP A 51 -0.38 -1.51 -16.59
C ASP A 51 -0.32 -2.75 -15.71
N ARG A 52 0.59 -2.79 -14.74
CA ARG A 52 0.72 -3.88 -13.77
C ARG A 52 -0.51 -4.02 -12.89
N CYS A 53 -1.10 -2.91 -12.46
CA CYS A 53 -2.38 -2.95 -11.73
C CYS A 53 -3.51 -3.52 -12.58
N LYS A 54 -3.58 -3.14 -13.85
CA LYS A 54 -4.63 -3.59 -14.76
C LYS A 54 -4.49 -5.05 -15.15
N ASN A 55 -3.27 -5.58 -15.29
CA ASN A 55 -3.05 -6.97 -15.66
C ASN A 55 -2.81 -7.93 -14.49
N GLY A 56 -2.84 -7.41 -13.25
CA GLY A 56 -2.75 -8.25 -12.05
C GLY A 56 -1.35 -8.77 -11.72
N THR A 57 -0.29 -8.07 -12.15
CA THR A 57 1.10 -8.50 -11.94
C THR A 57 1.91 -7.57 -11.03
N VAL A 58 1.24 -6.85 -10.14
CA VAL A 58 1.87 -5.87 -9.22
C VAL A 58 2.89 -6.53 -8.29
N ASP A 59 2.62 -7.75 -7.83
CA ASP A 59 3.53 -8.47 -6.94
C ASP A 59 4.93 -8.70 -7.53
N GLU A 60 5.04 -8.80 -8.85
CA GLU A 60 6.32 -8.99 -9.53
C GLU A 60 7.26 -7.77 -9.45
N ILE A 61 6.70 -6.59 -9.22
CA ILE A 61 7.44 -5.33 -9.21
C ILE A 61 7.57 -4.71 -7.82
N MET A 62 7.05 -5.35 -6.79
CA MET A 62 7.14 -4.85 -5.43
C MET A 62 8.27 -5.50 -4.66
N ASN A 63 8.88 -4.72 -3.76
CA ASN A 63 9.87 -5.22 -2.85
C ASN A 63 9.20 -6.06 -1.76
N GLU A 64 9.57 -7.33 -1.65
CA GLU A 64 9.06 -8.25 -0.63
C GLU A 64 9.95 -8.25 0.61
N ILE A 65 9.31 -8.13 1.77
CA ILE A 65 9.96 -8.28 3.07
C ILE A 65 9.35 -9.49 3.76
N HIS A 66 10.18 -10.36 4.31
CA HIS A 66 9.76 -11.47 5.16
C HIS A 66 9.95 -11.05 6.63
N PRO A 67 8.90 -10.52 7.28
CA PRO A 67 9.03 -9.95 8.60
C PRO A 67 9.17 -11.02 9.67
N LYS A 68 9.78 -10.62 10.78
CA LYS A 68 9.88 -11.41 12.01
C LYS A 68 9.29 -10.63 13.16
N ALA A 69 8.82 -11.33 14.19
CA ALA A 69 8.39 -10.69 15.42
C ALA A 69 9.49 -9.77 15.95
N GLY A 70 9.11 -8.54 16.32
CA GLY A 70 10.03 -7.51 16.77
C GLY A 70 10.48 -6.52 15.69
N ASP A 71 10.21 -6.80 14.42
CA ASP A 71 10.53 -5.86 13.34
C ASP A 71 9.63 -4.63 13.40
N SER A 72 10.20 -3.47 13.07
CA SER A 72 9.47 -2.22 12.90
C SER A 72 9.60 -1.76 11.46
N ILE A 73 8.48 -1.36 10.86
CA ILE A 73 8.42 -0.92 9.47
C ILE A 73 7.74 0.44 9.43
N TYR A 74 8.45 1.43 8.88
CA TYR A 74 7.92 2.76 8.69
C TYR A 74 7.38 2.92 7.27
N VAL A 75 6.10 3.24 7.17
CA VAL A 75 5.40 3.41 5.90
C VAL A 75 5.21 4.90 5.66
N THR A 76 6.04 5.46 4.78
CA THR A 76 5.99 6.88 4.43
C THR A 76 4.89 7.19 3.42
N PRO A 77 4.35 8.41 3.41
CA PRO A 77 3.41 8.84 2.38
C PRO A 77 3.96 8.62 0.97
N GLY A 78 3.10 8.22 0.04
CA GLY A 78 3.49 7.93 -1.34
C GLY A 78 4.15 6.58 -1.57
N THR A 79 4.51 5.86 -0.52
CA THR A 79 5.09 4.52 -0.64
C THR A 79 4.01 3.48 -0.85
N VAL A 80 4.06 2.79 -1.99
CA VAL A 80 3.16 1.68 -2.29
C VAL A 80 3.43 0.53 -1.34
N HIS A 81 2.40 0.02 -0.68
CA HIS A 81 2.56 -1.03 0.33
C HIS A 81 1.36 -1.97 0.40
N ALA A 82 1.61 -3.15 0.91
CA ALA A 82 0.59 -4.14 1.25
C ALA A 82 1.13 -5.11 2.31
N ALA A 83 0.24 -5.79 3.00
CA ALA A 83 0.59 -6.88 3.89
C ALA A 83 -0.21 -8.13 3.54
N ASP A 84 0.47 -9.24 3.51
CA ASP A 84 -0.12 -10.57 3.34
C ASP A 84 -0.68 -11.10 4.66
N GLY A 85 -1.40 -12.21 4.61
CA GLY A 85 -1.96 -12.86 5.80
C GLY A 85 -0.90 -13.50 6.71
N GLY A 86 -1.32 -13.91 7.92
CA GLY A 86 -0.44 -14.57 8.87
C GLY A 86 0.44 -13.62 9.69
N LEU A 87 0.13 -12.33 9.67
CA LEU A 87 0.80 -11.29 10.44
C LEU A 87 -0.09 -10.77 11.55
N LEU A 88 0.51 -10.49 12.70
CA LEU A 88 -0.09 -9.70 13.76
C LEU A 88 0.72 -8.42 13.89
N ILE A 89 0.13 -7.30 13.53
CA ILE A 89 0.79 -6.01 13.46
C ILE A 89 0.09 -5.03 14.41
N ALA A 90 0.88 -4.31 15.20
CA ALA A 90 0.41 -3.12 15.89
C ALA A 90 0.75 -1.91 15.01
N GLU A 91 -0.27 -1.19 14.58
CA GLU A 91 -0.10 0.03 13.79
C GLU A 91 -0.17 1.25 14.68
N ILE A 92 0.82 2.15 14.53
CA ILE A 92 0.78 3.50 15.06
C ILE A 92 0.68 4.39 13.83
N GLN A 93 -0.44 5.11 13.71
CA GLN A 93 -0.73 5.89 12.51
C GLN A 93 -1.28 7.26 12.89
N GLU A 94 -1.13 8.20 11.99
CA GLU A 94 -1.80 9.48 12.11
C GLU A 94 -3.31 9.31 12.01
N SER A 95 -4.04 10.22 12.66
CA SER A 95 -5.51 10.18 12.71
C SER A 95 -6.10 10.65 11.39
N SER A 96 -6.04 9.79 10.39
CA SER A 96 -6.54 10.05 9.04
C SER A 96 -7.07 8.76 8.42
N ASP A 97 -8.12 8.89 7.60
CA ASP A 97 -8.68 7.78 6.83
C ASP A 97 -8.26 7.81 5.35
N MET A 98 -7.31 8.69 4.99
CA MET A 98 -6.88 8.88 3.62
C MET A 98 -6.08 7.67 3.12
N THR A 99 -6.76 6.78 2.42
CA THR A 99 -6.18 5.58 1.81
C THR A 99 -6.62 5.49 0.35
N PHE A 100 -5.65 5.41 -0.55
CA PHE A 100 -5.92 5.14 -1.96
C PHE A 100 -5.61 3.68 -2.26
N ARG A 101 -6.66 2.93 -2.58
CA ARG A 101 -6.54 1.52 -2.98
C ARG A 101 -6.20 1.46 -4.45
N LEU A 102 -5.07 0.83 -4.77
CA LEU A 102 -4.51 0.79 -6.11
C LEU A 102 -4.81 -0.53 -6.82
N TYR A 103 -4.72 -1.63 -6.09
CA TYR A 103 -4.97 -2.98 -6.57
C TYR A 103 -5.44 -3.86 -5.42
N ASP A 104 -6.42 -4.72 -5.66
CA ASP A 104 -7.04 -5.52 -4.60
C ASP A 104 -6.94 -7.03 -4.83
N TRP A 105 -5.83 -7.47 -5.43
CA TRP A 105 -5.51 -8.89 -5.66
C TRP A 105 -6.55 -9.64 -6.48
N GLY A 106 -7.23 -8.94 -7.39
CA GLY A 106 -8.28 -9.51 -8.25
C GLY A 106 -9.66 -9.52 -7.62
N ARG A 107 -9.82 -9.14 -6.35
CA ARG A 107 -11.14 -9.05 -5.69
C ARG A 107 -12.04 -8.00 -6.34
N GLU A 108 -11.46 -7.01 -6.99
CA GLU A 108 -12.17 -5.97 -7.74
C GLU A 108 -12.97 -6.49 -8.93
N PHE A 109 -12.63 -7.68 -9.42
CA PHE A 109 -13.35 -8.30 -10.55
C PHE A 109 -14.55 -9.15 -10.13
N ASN A 110 -14.74 -9.37 -8.82
CA ASN A 110 -15.87 -10.11 -8.28
C ASN A 110 -16.86 -9.14 -7.60
N PRO A 111 -18.09 -8.99 -8.12
CA PRO A 111 -19.08 -8.07 -7.53
C PRO A 111 -19.37 -8.30 -6.05
N ALA A 112 -19.21 -9.53 -5.55
CA ALA A 112 -19.43 -9.86 -4.15
C ALA A 112 -18.33 -9.34 -3.21
N THR A 113 -17.11 -9.09 -3.73
CA THR A 113 -15.94 -8.69 -2.96
C THR A 113 -15.35 -7.35 -3.38
N ALA A 114 -15.84 -6.78 -4.49
CA ALA A 114 -15.28 -5.57 -5.07
C ALA A 114 -15.35 -4.38 -4.11
N ARG A 115 -14.21 -3.67 -3.98
CA ARG A 115 -14.11 -2.39 -3.30
C ARG A 115 -13.65 -1.34 -4.30
N LYS A 116 -13.97 -0.08 -4.05
CA LYS A 116 -13.59 1.02 -4.93
C LYS A 116 -12.06 1.12 -5.04
N LEU A 117 -11.56 1.21 -6.27
CA LEU A 117 -10.16 1.52 -6.56
C LEU A 117 -10.00 3.03 -6.80
N HIS A 118 -8.80 3.54 -6.52
CA HIS A 118 -8.45 4.96 -6.63
C HIS A 118 -7.19 5.15 -7.48
N LEU A 119 -6.93 4.24 -8.44
CA LEU A 119 -5.68 4.20 -9.20
C LEU A 119 -5.43 5.51 -9.98
N GLU A 120 -6.44 5.97 -10.71
CA GLU A 120 -6.31 7.19 -11.51
C GLU A 120 -6.09 8.44 -10.65
N GLU A 121 -6.71 8.48 -9.48
CA GLU A 121 -6.62 9.62 -8.55
C GLU A 121 -5.25 9.70 -7.87
N ALA A 122 -4.60 8.58 -7.71
CA ALA A 122 -3.39 8.44 -6.90
C ALA A 122 -2.11 8.21 -7.69
N ILE A 123 -2.21 7.95 -8.99
CA ILE A 123 -1.06 7.56 -9.81
C ILE A 123 0.09 8.58 -9.80
N ASP A 124 -0.23 9.85 -9.63
CA ASP A 124 0.75 10.93 -9.54
C ASP A 124 1.27 11.20 -8.11
N LEU A 125 0.70 10.52 -7.11
CA LEU A 125 1.08 10.67 -5.71
C LEU A 125 2.11 9.62 -5.26
N ILE A 126 2.38 8.64 -6.12
CA ILE A 126 3.26 7.53 -5.81
C ILE A 126 4.72 7.96 -5.88
N ASP A 127 5.51 7.55 -4.90
CA ASP A 127 6.97 7.67 -4.91
C ASP A 127 7.56 6.48 -5.68
N TYR A 128 7.87 6.74 -6.93
CA TYR A 128 8.41 5.72 -7.85
C TYR A 128 9.88 5.45 -7.63
#